data_ff082abc1b22098cd589d01ad019ab48
#
_entry.id   ff082abc1b22098cd589d01ad019ab48
#
_cell.length_a   1.000
_cell.length_b   1.000
_cell.length_c   1.000
_cell.angle_alpha   90.00
_cell.angle_beta   90.00
_cell.angle_gamma   90.00
#
_symmetry.space_group_name_H-M   'P 1'
#
loop_
_entity.id
_entity.type
_entity.pdbx_description
1 polymer ?
#
loop_
_entity_poly.entity_id
_entity_poly.type
_entity_poly.pdbx_seq_one_letter_code
_entity_poly.pdbx_strand_id
1 'polypeptide(L)'
;MSSTKHTARSILDAFYDAERIYMASSPEERDFSGMAATLSKEVKLKQTSGLPYAGEYVGPEGFQKWAEEMANYFDKVDVQNPEIFEREGSNRIISLGYLHLRVRKTGEELKWPLCQVITVDLEAGVIKSIMPFYWDVYALNKAIEHTPEL
;
A
#
# COMPACT_ATOMS: atom_id res chain seq x y z
N MET A 1 20.82 -7.36 26.83
CA MET A 1 20.56 -7.51 25.44
C MET A 1 19.20 -6.95 25.04
N SER A 2 19.21 -5.94 24.27
CA SER A 2 17.97 -5.34 23.84
C SER A 2 17.66 -5.81 22.43
N SER A 3 16.52 -6.43 22.26
CA SER A 3 15.99 -6.66 20.93
C SER A 3 15.41 -5.35 20.43
N THR A 4 15.65 -5.03 19.18
CA THR A 4 14.98 -3.91 18.54
C THR A 4 13.50 -4.22 18.51
N LYS A 5 12.72 -3.39 19.17
CA LYS A 5 11.27 -3.58 19.18
C LYS A 5 10.65 -2.84 18.01
N HIS A 6 9.93 -3.59 17.21
CA HIS A 6 9.11 -3.02 16.16
C HIS A 6 7.74 -2.70 16.72
N THR A 7 7.15 -1.63 16.24
CA THR A 7 5.78 -1.27 16.56
C THR A 7 4.97 -1.23 15.26
N ALA A 8 3.66 -1.27 15.39
CA ALA A 8 2.81 -1.11 14.21
C ALA A 8 3.17 0.19 13.49
N ARG A 9 3.37 1.29 14.24
CA ARG A 9 3.76 2.58 13.68
C ARG A 9 5.08 2.48 12.92
N SER A 10 6.11 1.89 13.50
CA SER A 10 7.41 1.84 12.84
C SER A 10 7.38 0.99 11.57
N ILE A 11 6.63 -0.11 11.58
CA ILE A 11 6.49 -0.97 10.41
C ILE A 11 5.77 -0.22 9.28
N LEU A 12 4.65 0.44 9.60
CA LEU A 12 3.87 1.14 8.60
C LEU A 12 4.58 2.38 8.07
N ASP A 13 5.28 3.13 8.92
CA ASP A 13 6.05 4.28 8.46
C ASP A 13 7.11 3.85 7.45
N ALA A 14 7.81 2.77 7.73
CA ALA A 14 8.81 2.23 6.80
C ALA A 14 8.20 1.79 5.49
N PHE A 15 7.05 1.11 5.55
CA PHE A 15 6.36 0.66 4.35
C PHE A 15 5.85 1.84 3.51
N TYR A 16 5.17 2.79 4.14
CA TYR A 16 4.61 3.94 3.41
C TYR A 16 5.71 4.81 2.79
N ASP A 17 6.85 4.96 3.47
CA ASP A 17 7.99 5.68 2.92
C ASP A 17 8.54 4.97 1.68
N ALA A 18 8.72 3.66 1.77
CA ALA A 18 9.23 2.86 0.65
C ALA A 18 8.27 2.88 -0.54
N GLU A 19 6.97 2.78 -0.26
CA GLU A 19 5.93 2.84 -1.29
C GLU A 19 5.95 4.19 -2.01
N ARG A 20 6.01 5.28 -1.25
CA ARG A 20 6.03 6.63 -1.83
C ARG A 20 7.22 6.81 -2.76
N ILE A 21 8.39 6.36 -2.33
CA ILE A 21 9.63 6.48 -3.12
C ILE A 21 9.53 5.63 -4.39
N TYR A 22 9.07 4.39 -4.26
CA TYR A 22 8.93 3.49 -5.40
C TYR A 22 8.02 4.07 -6.47
N MET A 23 6.85 4.55 -6.08
CA MET A 23 5.86 5.06 -7.01
C MET A 23 6.32 6.35 -7.71
N ALA A 24 7.11 7.18 -7.01
CA ALA A 24 7.63 8.41 -7.57
C ALA A 24 8.79 8.20 -8.53
N SER A 25 9.39 7.02 -8.53
CA SER A 25 10.55 6.72 -9.36
C SER A 25 10.16 6.44 -10.80
N SER A 26 11.05 6.76 -11.75
CA SER A 26 10.89 6.36 -13.13
C SER A 26 11.05 4.85 -13.25
N PRO A 27 10.51 4.21 -14.31
CA PRO A 27 10.62 2.76 -14.46
C PRO A 27 12.04 2.22 -14.34
N GLU A 28 13.03 2.96 -14.90
CA GLU A 28 14.43 2.53 -14.87
C GLU A 28 15.07 2.66 -13.49
N GLU A 29 14.54 3.52 -12.64
CA GLU A 29 15.10 3.79 -11.33
C GLU A 29 14.37 3.07 -10.19
N ARG A 30 13.29 2.36 -10.51
CA ARG A 30 12.49 1.67 -9.49
C ARG A 30 13.31 0.57 -8.84
N ASP A 31 13.33 0.58 -7.52
CA ASP A 31 13.99 -0.44 -6.71
C ASP A 31 13.00 -0.92 -5.65
N PHE A 32 12.60 -2.18 -5.78
CA PHE A 32 11.60 -2.77 -4.89
C PHE A 32 12.20 -3.22 -3.55
N SER A 33 13.51 -3.24 -3.42
CA SER A 33 14.16 -3.80 -2.22
C SER A 33 13.75 -3.10 -0.92
N GLY A 34 13.55 -1.79 -0.96
CA GLY A 34 13.11 -1.04 0.21
C GLY A 34 11.72 -1.46 0.68
N MET A 35 10.80 -1.64 -0.26
CA MET A 35 9.46 -2.10 0.06
C MET A 35 9.49 -3.57 0.49
N ALA A 36 10.25 -4.40 -0.22
CA ALA A 36 10.38 -5.83 0.10
C ALA A 36 10.86 -6.06 1.53
N ALA A 37 11.76 -5.21 2.02
CA ALA A 37 12.29 -5.31 3.38
C ALA A 37 11.22 -5.17 4.46
N THR A 38 10.07 -4.59 4.13
CA THR A 38 8.96 -4.40 5.07
C THR A 38 7.92 -5.51 4.99
N LEU A 39 8.10 -6.50 4.11
CA LEU A 39 7.10 -7.51 3.82
C LEU A 39 7.54 -8.91 4.28
N SER A 40 6.59 -9.68 4.80
CA SER A 40 6.78 -11.09 5.06
C SER A 40 6.96 -11.84 3.75
N LYS A 41 7.68 -12.96 3.77
CA LYS A 41 7.80 -13.84 2.61
C LYS A 41 6.46 -14.40 2.17
N GLU A 42 5.49 -14.43 3.07
CA GLU A 42 4.13 -14.95 2.81
C GLU A 42 3.09 -13.83 2.74
N VAL A 43 3.54 -12.59 2.51
CA VAL A 43 2.65 -11.44 2.49
C VAL A 43 1.51 -11.62 1.50
N LYS A 44 0.33 -11.14 1.87
CA LYS A 44 -0.84 -11.12 1.00
C LYS A 44 -1.38 -9.71 0.89
N LEU A 45 -1.63 -9.29 -0.34
CA LEU A 45 -2.28 -8.02 -0.62
C LEU A 45 -3.57 -8.33 -1.36
N LYS A 46 -4.69 -7.80 -0.87
CA LYS A 46 -5.98 -8.00 -1.52
C LYS A 46 -6.53 -6.65 -1.95
N GLN A 47 -6.67 -6.47 -3.26
CA GLN A 47 -7.22 -5.25 -3.84
C GLN A 47 -8.63 -5.49 -4.34
N THR A 48 -9.50 -4.51 -4.14
CA THR A 48 -10.92 -4.62 -4.50
C THR A 48 -11.14 -4.79 -6.00
N SER A 49 -12.21 -5.51 -6.33
CA SER A 49 -12.52 -5.94 -7.70
C SER A 49 -12.78 -4.80 -8.68
N GLY A 50 -13.09 -3.61 -8.21
CA GLY A 50 -13.34 -2.48 -9.10
C GLY A 50 -12.11 -1.81 -9.68
N LEU A 51 -10.93 -2.13 -9.17
CA LEU A 51 -9.66 -1.48 -9.58
C LEU A 51 -9.03 -2.20 -10.77
N PRO A 52 -8.23 -1.48 -11.60
CA PRO A 52 -7.49 -2.14 -12.69
C PRO A 52 -6.45 -3.12 -12.16
N TYR A 53 -5.95 -2.91 -10.94
CA TYR A 53 -5.01 -3.79 -10.26
C TYR A 53 -5.71 -4.60 -9.16
N ALA A 54 -6.92 -5.05 -9.46
CA ALA A 54 -7.71 -5.89 -8.55
C ALA A 54 -7.10 -7.27 -8.36
N GLY A 55 -7.48 -7.95 -7.28
CA GLY A 55 -7.13 -9.33 -7.05
C GLY A 55 -6.25 -9.54 -5.84
N GLU A 56 -5.75 -10.77 -5.70
CA GLU A 56 -4.91 -11.16 -4.59
C GLU A 56 -3.48 -11.38 -5.08
N TYR A 57 -2.54 -10.76 -4.37
CA TYR A 57 -1.11 -10.85 -4.69
C TYR A 57 -0.42 -11.50 -3.51
N VAL A 58 0.36 -12.55 -3.78
CA VAL A 58 0.97 -13.37 -2.73
C VAL A 58 2.48 -13.32 -2.84
N GLY A 59 3.13 -13.12 -1.68
CA GLY A 59 4.58 -13.05 -1.57
C GLY A 59 5.17 -11.75 -2.09
N PRO A 60 6.45 -11.50 -1.83
CA PRO A 60 7.10 -10.28 -2.33
C PRO A 60 7.05 -10.14 -3.84
N GLU A 61 7.18 -11.24 -4.58
CA GLU A 61 7.09 -11.19 -6.05
C GLU A 61 5.71 -10.77 -6.53
N GLY A 62 4.64 -11.30 -5.91
CA GLY A 62 3.28 -10.90 -6.23
C GLY A 62 3.04 -9.45 -5.85
N PHE A 63 3.53 -9.04 -4.69
CA PHE A 63 3.42 -7.66 -4.23
C PHE A 63 4.13 -6.70 -5.20
N GLN A 64 5.31 -7.09 -5.70
CA GLN A 64 6.04 -6.29 -6.68
C GLN A 64 5.25 -6.12 -7.99
N LYS A 65 4.57 -7.17 -8.44
CA LYS A 65 3.70 -7.07 -9.62
C LYS A 65 2.62 -6.02 -9.45
N TRP A 66 1.98 -6.03 -8.28
CA TRP A 66 1.00 -5.00 -7.97
C TRP A 66 1.63 -3.60 -7.98
N ALA A 67 2.80 -3.45 -7.34
CA ALA A 67 3.47 -2.16 -7.27
C ALA A 67 3.83 -1.62 -8.66
N GLU A 68 4.33 -2.47 -9.53
CA GLU A 68 4.64 -2.10 -10.90
C GLU A 68 3.39 -1.63 -11.65
N GLU A 69 2.29 -2.37 -11.49
CA GLU A 69 1.04 -2.05 -12.15
C GLU A 69 0.47 -0.73 -11.65
N MET A 70 0.40 -0.54 -10.34
CA MET A 70 -0.09 0.71 -9.78
C MET A 70 0.78 1.90 -10.17
N ALA A 71 2.10 1.72 -10.21
CA ALA A 71 3.03 2.77 -10.59
C ALA A 71 2.87 3.21 -12.05
N ASN A 72 2.30 2.36 -12.89
CA ASN A 72 1.99 2.76 -14.27
C ASN A 72 0.90 3.82 -14.33
N TYR A 73 -0.02 3.81 -13.37
CA TYR A 73 -1.12 4.78 -13.31
C TYR A 73 -0.76 6.03 -12.52
N PHE A 74 0.03 5.88 -11.45
CA PHE A 74 0.27 6.96 -10.51
C PHE A 74 1.76 7.16 -10.25
N ASP A 75 2.21 8.41 -10.26
CA ASP A 75 3.58 8.76 -9.88
C ASP A 75 3.65 9.34 -8.47
N LYS A 76 2.52 9.38 -7.78
CA LYS A 76 2.44 9.70 -6.37
C LYS A 76 1.40 8.81 -5.72
N VAL A 77 1.83 8.05 -4.73
CA VAL A 77 0.98 7.24 -3.86
C VAL A 77 1.46 7.53 -2.45
N ASP A 78 0.72 8.36 -1.74
CA ASP A 78 1.16 8.87 -0.45
C ASP A 78 0.03 8.72 0.57
N VAL A 79 0.26 7.87 1.57
CA VAL A 79 -0.66 7.70 2.69
C VAL A 79 -0.27 8.73 3.74
N GLN A 80 -1.13 9.71 3.94
CA GLN A 80 -0.87 10.85 4.80
C GLN A 80 -1.59 10.76 6.14
N ASN A 81 -0.88 11.12 7.19
CA ASN A 81 -1.42 11.23 8.55
C ASN A 81 -2.19 9.99 9.01
N PRO A 82 -1.63 8.79 8.86
CA PRO A 82 -2.36 7.58 9.26
C PRO A 82 -2.51 7.52 10.78
N GLU A 83 -3.73 7.28 11.18
CA GLU A 83 -4.08 6.98 12.57
C GLU A 83 -4.16 5.46 12.69
N ILE A 84 -3.44 4.90 13.66
CA ILE A 84 -3.35 3.45 13.80
C ILE A 84 -4.19 3.00 14.99
N PHE A 85 -5.13 2.11 14.73
CA PHE A 85 -6.00 1.52 15.74
C PHE A 85 -5.52 0.11 16.04
N GLU A 86 -5.23 -0.15 17.29
CA GLU A 86 -4.74 -1.45 17.74
C GLU A 86 -5.69 -2.02 18.77
N ARG A 87 -5.72 -3.35 18.83
CA ARG A 87 -6.46 -4.06 19.86
C ARG A 87 -5.48 -4.93 20.62
N GLU A 88 -5.56 -4.88 21.94
CA GLU A 88 -4.70 -5.68 22.81
C GLU A 88 -4.83 -7.17 22.45
N GLY A 89 -3.69 -7.84 22.35
CA GLY A 89 -3.63 -9.26 22.03
C GLY A 89 -3.84 -9.60 20.58
N SER A 90 -3.87 -8.60 19.68
CA SER A 90 -4.07 -8.82 18.25
C SER A 90 -2.96 -8.18 17.43
N ASN A 91 -2.50 -8.90 16.41
CA ASN A 91 -1.55 -8.37 15.40
C ASN A 91 -2.25 -7.69 14.26
N ARG A 92 -3.57 -7.64 14.28
CA ARG A 92 -4.38 -7.01 13.24
C ARG A 92 -4.68 -5.59 13.65
N ILE A 93 -4.33 -4.66 12.76
CA ILE A 93 -4.47 -3.23 13.02
C ILE A 93 -5.26 -2.57 11.90
N ILE A 94 -5.80 -1.41 12.20
CA ILE A 94 -6.46 -0.56 11.22
C ILE A 94 -5.64 0.70 11.06
N SER A 95 -5.32 1.05 9.81
CA SER A 95 -4.70 2.33 9.48
C SER A 95 -5.73 3.19 8.77
N LEU A 96 -6.03 4.33 9.34
CA LEU A 96 -7.00 5.27 8.76
C LEU A 96 -6.29 6.60 8.51
N GLY A 97 -6.18 6.99 7.26
CA GLY A 97 -5.52 8.22 6.87
C GLY A 97 -6.12 8.77 5.59
N TYR A 98 -5.32 9.54 4.87
CA TYR A 98 -5.69 10.08 3.58
C TYR A 98 -4.75 9.51 2.52
N LEU A 99 -5.33 9.11 1.39
CA LEU A 99 -4.57 8.68 0.23
C LEU A 99 -4.47 9.84 -0.74
N HIS A 100 -3.26 10.26 -1.05
CA HIS A 100 -3.00 11.28 -2.05
C HIS A 100 -2.38 10.60 -3.27
N LEU A 101 -3.08 10.66 -4.38
CA LEU A 101 -2.64 10.09 -5.66
C LEU A 101 -2.42 11.19 -6.67
N ARG A 102 -1.44 10.98 -7.54
CA ARG A 102 -1.30 11.83 -8.73
C ARG A 102 -1.24 10.92 -9.95
N VAL A 103 -2.13 11.17 -10.90
CA VAL A 103 -2.21 10.40 -12.14
C VAL A 103 -0.99 10.73 -12.99
N ARG A 104 -0.21 9.71 -13.35
CA ARG A 104 1.06 9.88 -14.07
C ARG A 104 0.86 10.55 -15.42
N LYS A 105 -0.17 10.14 -16.14
CA LYS A 105 -0.44 10.61 -17.50
C LYS A 105 -0.90 12.06 -17.56
N THR A 106 -1.70 12.51 -16.61
CA THR A 106 -2.38 13.81 -16.65
C THR A 106 -1.92 14.79 -15.60
N GLY A 107 -1.30 14.31 -14.51
CA GLY A 107 -0.96 15.14 -13.37
C GLY A 107 -2.14 15.45 -12.46
N GLU A 108 -3.32 14.90 -12.74
CA GLU A 108 -4.49 15.11 -11.89
C GLU A 108 -4.23 14.54 -10.49
N GLU A 109 -4.59 15.30 -9.47
CA GLU A 109 -4.40 14.88 -8.09
C GLU A 109 -5.73 14.51 -7.45
N LEU A 110 -5.69 13.41 -6.70
CA LEU A 110 -6.86 12.86 -6.01
C LEU A 110 -6.51 12.70 -4.55
N LYS A 111 -7.43 13.07 -3.66
CA LYS A 111 -7.21 12.91 -2.23
C LYS A 111 -8.52 12.56 -1.53
N TRP A 112 -8.53 11.48 -0.77
CA TRP A 112 -9.68 11.05 0.01
C TRP A 112 -9.25 10.12 1.14
N PRO A 113 -10.15 9.82 2.11
CA PRO A 113 -9.83 8.90 3.20
C PRO A 113 -9.46 7.51 2.68
N LEU A 114 -8.53 6.86 3.37
CA LEU A 114 -8.15 5.48 3.10
C LEU A 114 -8.13 4.71 4.40
N CYS A 115 -8.80 3.57 4.41
CA CYS A 115 -8.79 2.64 5.53
C CYS A 115 -8.14 1.34 5.08
N GLN A 116 -7.19 0.83 5.86
CA GLN A 116 -6.50 -0.42 5.54
C GLN A 116 -6.56 -1.35 6.74
N VAL A 117 -6.89 -2.62 6.47
CA VAL A 117 -6.79 -3.68 7.47
C VAL A 117 -5.45 -4.37 7.24
N ILE A 118 -4.59 -4.36 8.26
CA ILE A 118 -3.22 -4.81 8.13
C ILE A 118 -2.90 -5.79 9.25
N THR A 119 -2.26 -6.91 8.92
CA THR A 119 -1.72 -7.82 9.90
C THR A 119 -0.20 -7.69 9.88
N VAL A 120 0.39 -7.50 11.06
CA VAL A 120 1.83 -7.31 11.21
C VAL A 120 2.44 -8.44 12.03
N ASP A 121 3.74 -8.66 11.81
CA ASP A 121 4.57 -9.48 12.66
C ASP A 121 5.51 -8.52 13.39
N LEU A 122 5.19 -8.24 14.65
CA LEU A 122 5.95 -7.26 15.44
C LEU A 122 7.36 -7.74 15.77
N GLU A 123 7.55 -9.04 15.90
CA GLU A 123 8.85 -9.59 16.20
C GLU A 123 9.79 -9.47 15.00
N ALA A 124 9.31 -9.85 13.84
CA ALA A 124 10.09 -9.77 12.60
C ALA A 124 10.11 -8.36 12.00
N GLY A 125 9.17 -7.51 12.39
CA GLY A 125 9.10 -6.13 11.88
C GLY A 125 8.60 -6.04 10.45
N VAL A 126 7.67 -6.92 10.07
CA VAL A 126 7.16 -6.99 8.70
C VAL A 126 5.64 -7.05 8.66
N ILE A 127 5.10 -6.75 7.48
CA ILE A 127 3.68 -6.84 7.19
C ILE A 127 3.36 -8.23 6.66
N LYS A 128 2.32 -8.85 7.19
CA LYS A 128 1.86 -10.18 6.76
C LYS A 128 0.69 -10.10 5.79
N SER A 129 -0.16 -9.09 5.93
CA SER A 129 -1.27 -8.89 4.99
C SER A 129 -1.74 -7.45 4.99
N ILE A 130 -2.23 -7.00 3.85
CA ILE A 130 -2.84 -5.68 3.69
C ILE A 130 -4.10 -5.84 2.85
N MET A 131 -5.18 -5.22 3.32
CA MET A 131 -6.43 -5.14 2.56
C MET A 131 -6.92 -3.70 2.62
N PRO A 132 -6.69 -2.90 1.55
CA PRO A 132 -7.16 -1.52 1.51
C PRO A 132 -8.65 -1.43 1.20
N PHE A 133 -9.31 -0.44 1.81
CA PHE A 133 -10.67 -0.07 1.49
C PHE A 133 -10.63 1.35 0.95
N TYR A 134 -10.85 1.49 -0.35
CA TYR A 134 -10.83 2.77 -1.03
C TYR A 134 -12.16 3.49 -0.82
N TRP A 135 -12.08 4.78 -0.56
CA TRP A 135 -13.27 5.59 -0.38
C TRP A 135 -14.07 5.75 -1.67
N ASP A 136 -13.39 6.00 -2.79
CA ASP A 136 -14.05 6.35 -4.04
C ASP A 136 -13.37 5.70 -5.24
N VAL A 137 -13.70 4.44 -5.47
CA VAL A 137 -13.17 3.67 -6.61
C VAL A 137 -13.67 4.25 -7.93
N TYR A 138 -14.90 4.76 -7.95
CA TYR A 138 -15.47 5.35 -9.17
C TYR A 138 -14.64 6.55 -9.64
N ALA A 139 -14.34 7.48 -8.73
CA ALA A 139 -13.55 8.65 -9.07
C ALA A 139 -12.12 8.28 -9.49
N LEU A 140 -11.52 7.30 -8.82
CA LEU A 140 -10.20 6.81 -9.18
C LEU A 140 -10.19 6.27 -10.61
N ASN A 141 -11.13 5.38 -10.92
CA ASN A 141 -11.24 4.77 -12.24
C ASN A 141 -11.51 5.80 -13.34
N LYS A 142 -12.33 6.80 -13.03
CA LYS A 142 -12.62 7.87 -13.98
C LYS A 142 -11.36 8.67 -14.30
N ALA A 143 -10.53 8.95 -13.29
CA ALA A 143 -9.31 9.73 -13.46
C ALA A 143 -8.29 9.01 -14.34
N ILE A 144 -8.24 7.69 -14.30
CA ILE A 144 -7.30 6.87 -15.10
C ILE A 144 -7.97 6.22 -16.32
N GLU A 145 -9.20 6.57 -16.60
CA GLU A 145 -9.97 6.08 -17.75
C GLU A 145 -10.12 4.55 -17.75
N HIS A 146 -10.32 3.97 -16.57
CA HIS A 146 -10.55 2.53 -16.43
C HIS A 146 -12.04 2.23 -16.27
N THR A 147 -12.53 1.28 -17.07
CA THR A 147 -13.91 0.78 -16.97
C THR A 147 -13.84 -0.64 -16.42
N PRO A 148 -14.34 -0.87 -15.19
CA PRO A 148 -14.31 -2.23 -14.65
C PRO A 148 -15.25 -3.16 -15.42
N GLU A 149 -14.85 -4.43 -15.51
CA GLU A 149 -15.73 -5.46 -16.05
C GLU A 149 -16.82 -5.79 -15.02
N LEU A 150 -18.03 -5.94 -15.50
CA LEU A 150 -19.18 -6.29 -14.66
C LEU A 150 -19.40 -7.81 -14.61
#